data_702317865cf1c5c9ff277d065c95afc2
#
_entry.id   702317865cf1c5c9ff277d065c95afc2
#
_cell.length_a   1.000
_cell.length_b   1.000
_cell.length_c   1.000
_cell.angle_alpha   90.00
_cell.angle_beta   90.00
_cell.angle_gamma   90.00
#
_symmetry.space_group_name_H-M   'P 1'
#
loop_
_entity.id
_entity.type
_entity.pdbx_description
1 polymer ?
#
loop_
_entity_poly.entity_id
_entity_poly.type
_entity_poly.pdbx_seq_one_letter_code
_entity_poly.pdbx_strand_id
1 'polypeptide(L)'
;MNNGIMAALAYSMDKNQQAWRLVFDAISVHLSSKEISMIPEDRNSAEMLLDYLASEASSIMLRDITAEAGEWLNFARRLVK
;
A
#
# COMPACT_ATOMS: atom_id res chain seq x y z
N MET A 1 -6.84 6.81 11.40
CA MET A 1 -6.32 5.74 12.23
C MET A 1 -5.09 5.11 11.62
N ASN A 2 -4.09 4.85 12.44
CA ASN A 2 -2.79 4.42 11.93
C ASN A 2 -2.79 3.01 11.33
N ASN A 3 -3.81 2.21 11.64
CA ASN A 3 -3.88 0.83 11.17
C ASN A 3 -4.75 0.63 9.93
N GLY A 4 -5.25 1.72 9.35
CA GLY A 4 -6.17 1.61 8.22
C GLY A 4 -5.59 0.86 7.03
N ILE A 5 -4.37 1.22 6.62
CA ILE A 5 -3.75 0.58 5.48
C ILE A 5 -3.37 -0.88 5.79
N MET A 6 -2.93 -1.16 7.03
CA MET A 6 -2.56 -2.53 7.39
C MET A 6 -3.78 -3.45 7.40
N ALA A 7 -4.91 -2.96 7.91
CA ALA A 7 -6.13 -3.75 7.91
C ALA A 7 -6.60 -4.04 6.48
N ALA A 8 -6.54 -3.03 5.62
CA ALA A 8 -6.92 -3.19 4.22
C ALA A 8 -5.98 -4.16 3.49
N LEU A 9 -4.68 -4.06 3.75
CA LEU A 9 -3.71 -4.99 3.17
C LEU A 9 -3.96 -6.42 3.63
N ALA A 10 -4.20 -6.61 4.92
CA ALA A 10 -4.48 -7.94 5.44
C ALA A 10 -5.74 -8.53 4.80
N TYR A 11 -6.76 -7.69 4.61
CA TYR A 11 -7.97 -8.11 3.92
C TYR A 11 -7.66 -8.55 2.48
N SER A 12 -6.78 -7.82 1.81
CA SER A 12 -6.42 -8.12 0.42
C SER A 12 -5.66 -9.44 0.26
N MET A 13 -5.11 -9.97 1.36
CA MET A 13 -4.41 -11.26 1.31
C MET A 13 -5.37 -12.44 1.29
N ASP A 14 -6.64 -12.21 1.60
CA ASP A 14 -7.65 -13.27 1.50
C ASP A 14 -7.72 -13.74 0.04
N LYS A 15 -7.73 -15.06 -0.15
CA LYS A 15 -7.74 -15.65 -1.48
C LYS A 15 -8.92 -15.23 -2.34
N ASN A 16 -9.99 -14.75 -1.73
CA ASN A 16 -11.18 -14.30 -2.42
C ASN A 16 -11.13 -12.83 -2.79
N GLN A 17 -10.01 -12.15 -2.51
CA GLN A 17 -9.89 -10.71 -2.72
C GLN A 17 -8.74 -10.38 -3.70
N GLN A 18 -8.66 -11.13 -4.78
CA GLN A 18 -7.57 -10.93 -5.75
C GLN A 18 -7.55 -9.53 -6.37
N ALA A 19 -8.72 -8.95 -6.60
CA ALA A 19 -8.78 -7.59 -7.15
C ALA A 19 -8.11 -6.58 -6.22
N TRP A 20 -8.38 -6.70 -4.92
CA TRP A 20 -7.75 -5.82 -3.94
C TRP A 20 -6.24 -6.05 -3.85
N ARG A 21 -5.82 -7.31 -3.99
CA ARG A 21 -4.40 -7.63 -3.98
C ARG A 21 -3.68 -6.95 -5.14
N LEU A 22 -4.29 -6.95 -6.33
CA LEU A 22 -3.71 -6.28 -7.48
C LEU A 22 -3.62 -4.77 -7.28
N VAL A 23 -4.63 -4.17 -6.65
CA VAL A 23 -4.62 -2.75 -6.31
C VAL A 23 -3.46 -2.44 -5.38
N PHE A 24 -3.26 -3.24 -4.35
CA PHE A 24 -2.18 -3.01 -3.40
C PHE A 24 -0.81 -3.35 -3.97
N ASP A 25 -0.73 -4.27 -4.92
CA ASP A 25 0.52 -4.48 -5.65
C ASP A 25 0.91 -3.20 -6.41
N ALA A 26 -0.05 -2.58 -7.07
CA ALA A 26 0.20 -1.33 -7.79
C ALA A 26 0.57 -0.19 -6.84
N ILE A 27 -0.09 -0.10 -5.70
CA ILE A 27 0.25 0.88 -4.67
C ILE A 27 1.67 0.67 -4.17
N SER A 28 2.06 -0.59 -3.97
CA SER A 28 3.41 -0.92 -3.50
C SER A 28 4.47 -0.49 -4.50
N VAL A 29 4.24 -0.71 -5.79
CA VAL A 29 5.13 -0.25 -6.83
C VAL A 29 5.25 1.27 -6.80
N HIS A 30 4.13 1.96 -6.64
CA HIS A 30 4.13 3.42 -6.55
C HIS A 30 4.95 3.91 -5.35
N LEU A 31 4.72 3.33 -4.17
CA LEU A 31 5.40 3.76 -2.95
C LEU A 31 6.90 3.46 -2.99
N SER A 32 7.30 2.40 -3.68
CA SER A 32 8.71 2.02 -3.78
C SER A 32 9.44 2.68 -4.94
N SER A 33 8.73 3.44 -5.77
CA SER A 33 9.34 4.09 -6.93
C SER A 33 10.37 5.12 -6.50
N LYS A 34 11.32 5.43 -7.38
CA LYS A 34 12.39 6.39 -7.08
C LYS A 34 11.86 7.78 -6.78
N GLU A 35 10.73 8.14 -7.36
CA GLU A 35 10.14 9.47 -7.20
C GLU A 35 9.46 9.62 -5.84
N ILE A 36 8.92 8.55 -5.31
CA ILE A 36 8.20 8.56 -4.03
C ILE A 36 9.08 8.08 -2.89
N SER A 37 9.74 6.94 -3.07
CA SER A 37 10.73 6.39 -2.12
C SER A 37 10.26 6.33 -0.67
N MET A 38 9.00 6.03 -0.45
CA MET A 38 8.46 5.91 0.90
C MET A 38 8.76 4.55 1.51
N ILE A 39 9.02 3.53 0.68
CA ILE A 39 9.40 2.20 1.12
C ILE A 39 10.58 1.72 0.24
N PRO A 40 11.34 0.71 0.68
CA PRO A 40 12.44 0.17 -0.12
C PRO A 40 11.98 -0.35 -1.48
N GLU A 41 12.85 -0.25 -2.47
CA GLU A 41 12.52 -0.65 -3.84
C GLU A 41 12.14 -2.12 -3.97
N ASP A 42 12.64 -2.98 -3.12
CA ASP A 42 12.33 -4.41 -3.17
C ASP A 42 10.99 -4.76 -2.53
N ARG A 43 10.31 -3.79 -1.92
CA ARG A 43 8.99 -3.97 -1.32
C ARG A 43 7.90 -3.58 -2.30
N ASN A 44 7.85 -4.26 -3.42
CA ASN A 44 7.01 -3.84 -4.55
C ASN A 44 5.78 -4.72 -4.80
N SER A 45 5.31 -5.40 -3.77
CA SER A 45 4.07 -6.17 -3.83
C SER A 45 3.26 -5.97 -2.57
N ALA A 46 1.97 -6.32 -2.61
CA ALA A 46 1.10 -6.17 -1.45
C ALA A 46 1.63 -6.96 -0.25
N GLU A 47 2.10 -8.18 -0.50
CA GLU A 47 2.63 -9.04 0.57
C GLU A 47 3.89 -8.44 1.20
N MET A 48 4.80 -7.96 0.38
CA MET A 48 6.03 -7.34 0.87
C MET A 48 5.75 -6.02 1.57
N LEU A 49 4.78 -5.26 1.09
CA LEU A 49 4.38 -4.02 1.76
C LEU A 49 3.82 -4.32 3.14
N LEU A 50 2.94 -5.31 3.26
CA LEU A 50 2.38 -5.69 4.54
C LEU A 50 3.48 -6.11 5.53
N ASP A 51 4.42 -6.92 5.06
CA ASP A 51 5.53 -7.37 5.89
C ASP A 51 6.37 -6.19 6.38
N TYR A 52 6.69 -5.26 5.48
CA TYR A 52 7.46 -4.08 5.84
C TYR A 52 6.73 -3.21 6.87
N LEU A 53 5.44 -2.97 6.66
CA LEU A 53 4.67 -2.13 7.57
C LEU A 53 4.53 -2.77 8.95
N ALA A 54 4.39 -4.08 8.98
CA ALA A 54 4.24 -4.80 10.25
C ALA A 54 5.54 -4.85 11.05
N SER A 55 6.68 -4.92 10.37
CA SER A 55 7.95 -5.17 11.05
C SER A 55 8.84 -3.95 11.21
N GLU A 56 8.73 -2.94 10.34
CA GLU A 56 9.72 -1.86 10.31
C GLU A 56 9.12 -0.45 10.34
N ALA A 57 7.87 -0.27 9.98
CA ALA A 57 7.31 1.08 9.88
C ALA A 57 6.91 1.65 11.25
N SER A 58 7.28 2.90 11.49
CA SER A 58 6.83 3.63 12.66
C SER A 58 5.40 4.14 12.47
N SER A 59 4.79 4.63 13.56
CA SER A 59 3.44 5.21 13.48
C SER A 59 3.38 6.37 12.51
N ILE A 60 4.43 7.19 12.48
CA ILE A 60 4.49 8.34 11.57
C ILE A 60 4.56 7.86 10.13
N MET A 61 5.39 6.86 9.86
CA MET A 61 5.49 6.30 8.51
C MET A 61 4.18 5.66 8.07
N LEU A 62 3.51 4.94 8.96
CA LEU A 62 2.22 4.34 8.64
C LEU A 62 1.19 5.39 8.25
N ARG A 63 1.18 6.51 8.97
CA ARG A 63 0.27 7.60 8.65
C ARG A 63 0.58 8.21 7.30
N ASP A 64 1.85 8.47 7.02
CA ASP A 64 2.24 9.08 5.75
C ASP A 64 1.99 8.15 4.57
N ILE A 65 2.27 6.87 4.73
CA ILE A 65 2.02 5.88 3.69
C ILE A 65 0.52 5.73 3.45
N THR A 66 -0.27 5.73 4.50
CA THR A 66 -1.73 5.66 4.38
C THR A 66 -2.27 6.85 3.59
N ALA A 67 -1.76 8.05 3.87
CA ALA A 67 -2.18 9.24 3.15
C ALA A 67 -1.80 9.18 1.67
N GLU A 68 -0.59 8.75 1.37
CA GLU A 68 -0.15 8.63 -0.02
C GLU A 68 -0.94 7.57 -0.78
N ALA A 69 -1.19 6.42 -0.15
CA ALA A 69 -1.98 5.36 -0.76
C ALA A 69 -3.41 5.84 -1.04
N GLY A 70 -3.98 6.63 -0.13
CA GLY A 70 -5.30 7.21 -0.32
C GLY A 70 -5.34 8.16 -1.50
N GLU A 71 -4.31 8.99 -1.67
CA GLU A 71 -4.22 9.88 -2.82
C GLU A 71 -4.07 9.11 -4.12
N TRP A 72 -3.26 8.06 -4.12
CA TRP A 72 -3.11 7.21 -5.29
C TRP A 72 -4.45 6.57 -5.68
N LEU A 73 -5.19 6.08 -4.70
CA LEU A 73 -6.50 5.48 -4.93
C LEU A 73 -7.48 6.49 -5.53
N ASN A 74 -7.48 7.72 -5.03
CA ASN A 74 -8.32 8.77 -5.58
C ASN A 74 -7.97 9.08 -7.03
N PHE A 75 -6.69 9.12 -7.34
CA PHE A 75 -6.22 9.33 -8.71
C PHE A 75 -6.67 8.17 -9.60
N ALA A 76 -6.47 6.94 -9.15
CA ALA A 76 -6.83 5.76 -9.92
C ALA A 76 -8.33 5.69 -10.20
N ARG A 77 -9.16 6.08 -9.22
CA ARG A 77 -10.62 6.10 -9.40
C ARG A 77 -11.07 7.02 -10.52
N ARG A 78 -10.34 8.11 -10.75
CA ARG A 78 -10.66 9.05 -11.82
C ARG A 78 -10.37 8.48 -13.19
N LEU A 79 -9.42 7.56 -13.27
CA LEU A 79 -9.03 6.94 -14.53
C LEU A 79 -9.95 5.78 -14.91
N VAL A 80 -10.57 5.16 -13.93
CA VAL A 80 -11.44 4.00 -14.12
C VAL A 80 -12.88 4.44 -13.99
N LYS A 81 -13.52 4.61 -15.10
CA LYS A 81 -14.94 5.00 -15.10
C LYS A 81 -15.79 3.90 -15.67
#